data_8f492a8c006bae5f9aab65f72411bd94
#
_entry.id   8f492a8c006bae5f9aab65f72411bd94
#
_cell.length_a   1.000
_cell.length_b   1.000
_cell.length_c   1.000
_cell.angle_alpha   90.00
_cell.angle_beta   90.00
_cell.angle_gamma   90.00
#
_symmetry.space_group_name_H-M   'P 1'
#
loop_
_entity.id
_entity.type
_entity.pdbx_description
1 polymer ?
#
loop_
_entity_poly.entity_id
_entity_poly.type
_entity_poly.pdbx_seq_one_letter_code
_entity_poly.pdbx_strand_id
1 'polypeptide(L)'
;MVNPESFLKALFNQAVKTAHPDTHLASALSSLDKTSQGRTIILGAGKGAAAMAAIAENYFEGQVEGLVVTPYQHGCSTKIVEVVEAAHPVPDDAGQEVARRILALVADLKPEDRVIFLVSGGGSALLVLPADGIDLKEKKRINKQLLYSGASIDEINCVRKKLSQVKGGRLALHCAPATVHTFAISDVPGDSPSVIASGPTVEDDTSIEAALEVLARYNIHVSSAVTAYLEQQDKLDYRHLPKRNSFEIISTPQMSLDAAAEFALSQGITPLILGDLEGESSDVAKVHGGIARQVLHYAQPIKPPCVIISGGETTVTVKGRGRGGRNAEFLLALTLDLKGKKGVSAIACDTDGIDGSEDNAGAIMLANTYGKALNKQLNPRAYLENNDGYSFFEALDALIVTGPTRTNVNDFRAILIQA
;
A
#
# COMPACT_ATOMS: atom_id res chain seq x y z
N MET A 1 0.15 24.43 -25.00
CA MET A 1 0.44 23.00 -24.76
C MET A 1 1.48 22.90 -23.64
N VAL A 2 1.24 22.03 -22.65
CA VAL A 2 2.19 21.79 -21.57
C VAL A 2 3.36 20.91 -22.07
N ASN A 3 4.51 20.99 -21.39
CA ASN A 3 5.58 20.01 -21.64
C ASN A 3 5.15 18.67 -21.05
N PRO A 4 5.05 17.59 -21.83
CA PRO A 4 4.48 16.32 -21.36
C PRO A 4 5.25 15.70 -20.19
N GLU A 5 6.58 15.73 -20.24
CA GLU A 5 7.41 15.12 -19.21
C GLU A 5 7.26 15.86 -17.88
N SER A 6 7.42 17.17 -17.88
CA SER A 6 7.30 17.99 -16.66
C SER A 6 5.89 17.91 -16.07
N PHE A 7 4.84 17.90 -16.92
CA PHE A 7 3.46 17.80 -16.48
C PHE A 7 3.16 16.45 -15.82
N LEU A 8 3.56 15.33 -16.45
CA LEU A 8 3.31 14.00 -15.91
C LEU A 8 4.06 13.76 -14.59
N LYS A 9 5.32 14.22 -14.51
CA LYS A 9 6.09 14.17 -13.24
C LYS A 9 5.42 15.03 -12.15
N ALA A 10 4.88 16.19 -12.49
CA ALA A 10 4.17 17.04 -11.55
C ALA A 10 2.87 16.39 -11.05
N LEU A 11 2.11 15.69 -11.92
CA LEU A 11 0.92 14.92 -11.52
C LEU A 11 1.28 13.84 -10.49
N PHE A 12 2.29 13.04 -10.76
CA PHE A 12 2.76 12.02 -9.84
C PHE A 12 3.20 12.63 -8.50
N ASN A 13 3.96 13.73 -8.55
CA ASN A 13 4.38 14.43 -7.33
C ASN A 13 3.20 14.96 -6.50
N GLN A 14 2.11 15.43 -7.14
CA GLN A 14 0.90 15.82 -6.43
C GLN A 14 0.22 14.64 -5.76
N ALA A 15 0.11 13.50 -6.45
CA ALA A 15 -0.44 12.27 -5.88
C ALA A 15 0.35 11.81 -4.65
N VAL A 16 1.68 11.72 -4.75
CA VAL A 16 2.56 11.34 -3.62
C VAL A 16 2.46 12.34 -2.47
N LYS A 17 2.50 13.65 -2.76
CA LYS A 17 2.40 14.71 -1.76
C LYS A 17 1.10 14.61 -0.96
N THR A 18 -0.02 14.35 -1.65
CA THR A 18 -1.33 14.20 -1.00
C THR A 18 -1.38 12.95 -0.14
N ALA A 19 -0.75 11.86 -0.60
CA ALA A 19 -0.65 10.62 0.16
C ALA A 19 0.31 10.72 1.37
N HIS A 20 1.27 11.66 1.35
CA HIS A 20 2.28 11.77 2.40
C HIS A 20 1.66 12.20 3.73
N PRO A 21 2.05 11.58 4.87
CA PRO A 21 1.46 11.88 6.17
C PRO A 21 1.57 13.34 6.60
N ASP A 22 2.59 14.08 6.13
CA ASP A 22 2.74 15.52 6.41
C ASP A 22 1.53 16.35 5.98
N THR A 23 0.77 15.88 5.00
CA THR A 23 -0.36 16.64 4.45
C THR A 23 -1.57 16.60 5.37
N HIS A 24 -1.86 15.47 6.00
CA HIS A 24 -3.13 15.27 6.71
C HIS A 24 -2.99 14.87 8.17
N LEU A 25 -1.90 14.19 8.58
CA LEU A 25 -1.79 13.62 9.92
C LEU A 25 -1.80 14.68 11.02
N ALA A 26 -1.08 15.80 10.85
CA ALA A 26 -1.06 16.85 11.87
C ALA A 26 -2.45 17.46 12.10
N SER A 27 -3.26 17.60 11.05
CA SER A 27 -4.65 18.05 11.15
C SER A 27 -5.54 17.02 11.86
N ALA A 28 -5.41 15.75 11.51
CA ALA A 28 -6.14 14.65 12.14
C ALA A 28 -5.83 14.56 13.65
N LEU A 29 -4.54 14.65 14.00
CA LEU A 29 -4.10 14.66 15.41
C LEU A 29 -4.67 15.86 16.20
N SER A 30 -5.00 16.96 15.54
CA SER A 30 -5.54 18.17 16.21
C SER A 30 -6.93 17.95 16.86
N SER A 31 -7.60 16.86 16.53
CA SER A 31 -8.82 16.41 17.21
C SER A 31 -8.55 15.87 18.63
N LEU A 32 -7.30 15.60 18.97
CA LEU A 32 -6.86 15.05 20.24
C LEU A 32 -6.09 16.11 21.05
N ASP A 33 -6.25 16.07 22.38
CA ASP A 33 -5.45 16.92 23.27
C ASP A 33 -3.95 16.57 23.14
N LYS A 34 -3.09 17.59 23.12
CA LYS A 34 -1.64 17.37 23.04
C LYS A 34 -1.07 16.62 24.24
N THR A 35 -1.67 16.85 25.42
CA THR A 35 -1.28 16.17 26.66
C THR A 35 -2.31 15.11 27.04
N SER A 36 -1.86 14.08 27.74
CA SER A 36 -2.71 13.09 28.40
C SER A 36 -2.50 13.14 29.92
N GLN A 37 -3.45 12.71 30.71
CA GLN A 37 -3.26 12.52 32.15
C GLN A 37 -2.29 11.37 32.45
N GLY A 38 -2.24 10.37 31.54
CA GLY A 38 -1.31 9.26 31.54
C GLY A 38 -0.27 9.34 30.42
N ARG A 39 0.26 8.18 30.06
CA ARG A 39 1.22 8.02 28.96
C ARG A 39 0.55 8.15 27.60
N THR A 40 1.27 8.63 26.62
CA THR A 40 0.91 8.54 25.19
C THR A 40 1.85 7.54 24.52
N ILE A 41 1.31 6.40 24.12
CA ILE A 41 2.07 5.32 23.47
C ILE A 41 1.84 5.41 21.95
N ILE A 42 2.91 5.67 21.20
CA ILE A 42 2.86 5.73 19.73
C ILE A 42 3.31 4.39 19.18
N LEU A 43 2.41 3.67 18.56
CA LEU A 43 2.66 2.39 17.89
C LEU A 43 2.41 2.52 16.40
N GLY A 44 3.00 1.64 15.59
CA GLY A 44 2.67 1.67 14.17
C GLY A 44 3.31 0.55 13.36
N ALA A 45 2.76 0.33 12.17
CA ALA A 45 3.27 -0.63 11.21
C ALA A 45 2.92 -0.22 9.76
N GLY A 46 3.90 -0.29 8.86
CA GLY A 46 3.69 0.00 7.44
C GLY A 46 4.78 0.85 6.82
N LYS A 47 4.72 1.02 5.51
CA LYS A 47 5.68 1.79 4.70
C LYS A 47 5.78 3.26 5.13
N GLY A 48 4.69 3.85 5.63
CA GLY A 48 4.62 5.23 6.13
C GLY A 48 4.77 5.35 7.65
N ALA A 49 4.84 4.25 8.41
CA ALA A 49 4.77 4.28 9.88
C ALA A 49 5.87 5.13 10.53
N ALA A 50 7.10 5.11 10.01
CA ALA A 50 8.19 5.93 10.53
C ALA A 50 7.94 7.43 10.34
N ALA A 51 7.51 7.85 9.14
CA ALA A 51 7.17 9.26 8.87
C ALA A 51 5.97 9.72 9.71
N MET A 52 4.94 8.88 9.84
CA MET A 52 3.80 9.17 10.73
C MET A 52 4.23 9.32 12.19
N ALA A 53 5.15 8.46 12.67
CA ALA A 53 5.67 8.53 14.04
C ALA A 53 6.45 9.83 14.31
N ALA A 54 7.27 10.26 13.36
CA ALA A 54 8.01 11.52 13.46
C ALA A 54 7.08 12.74 13.58
N ILE A 55 5.92 12.71 12.93
CA ILE A 55 4.90 13.76 13.04
C ILE A 55 4.20 13.67 14.41
N ALA A 56 3.77 12.48 14.79
CA ALA A 56 3.02 12.26 16.02
C ALA A 56 3.85 12.60 17.27
N GLU A 57 5.13 12.20 17.33
CA GLU A 57 6.00 12.52 18.48
C GLU A 57 6.26 14.03 18.64
N ASN A 58 6.22 14.80 17.53
CA ASN A 58 6.35 16.25 17.59
C ASN A 58 5.02 16.96 17.96
N TYR A 59 3.89 16.27 17.83
CA TYR A 59 2.58 16.81 18.18
C TYR A 59 2.26 16.65 19.67
N PHE A 60 2.51 15.46 20.23
CA PHE A 60 2.17 15.15 21.61
C PHE A 60 3.22 15.62 22.60
N GLU A 61 2.77 15.99 23.78
CA GLU A 61 3.58 16.51 24.91
C GLU A 61 3.42 15.60 26.14
N GLY A 62 4.34 15.72 27.12
CA GLY A 62 4.30 14.93 28.35
C GLY A 62 5.05 13.60 28.24
N GLN A 63 4.50 12.54 28.81
CA GLN A 63 5.09 11.21 28.80
C GLN A 63 4.75 10.51 27.47
N VAL A 64 5.63 10.68 26.48
CA VAL A 64 5.50 10.05 25.16
C VAL A 64 6.57 8.97 25.03
N GLU A 65 6.17 7.79 24.58
CA GLU A 65 7.06 6.69 24.21
C GLU A 65 6.45 5.94 23.01
N GLY A 66 7.23 5.11 22.34
CA GLY A 66 6.65 4.37 21.22
C GLY A 66 7.61 3.50 20.47
N LEU A 67 7.02 2.65 19.62
CA LEU A 67 7.71 1.69 18.78
C LEU A 67 6.92 1.47 17.50
N VAL A 68 7.54 1.68 16.35
CA VAL A 68 6.95 1.43 15.04
C VAL A 68 7.82 0.51 14.19
N VAL A 69 7.19 -0.24 13.28
CA VAL A 69 7.90 -1.10 12.33
C VAL A 69 7.62 -0.66 10.89
N THR A 70 8.67 -0.58 10.09
CA THR A 70 8.64 -0.18 8.68
C THR A 70 9.50 -1.13 7.83
N PRO A 71 9.35 -1.19 6.49
CA PRO A 71 10.25 -1.99 5.67
C PRO A 71 11.70 -1.53 5.77
N TYR A 72 12.65 -2.42 5.47
CA TYR A 72 14.06 -2.03 5.33
C TYR A 72 14.21 -0.83 4.40
N GLN A 73 15.06 0.12 4.77
CA GLN A 73 15.34 1.39 4.06
C GLN A 73 14.18 2.41 4.05
N HIS A 74 13.07 2.15 4.75
CA HIS A 74 11.95 3.10 4.89
C HIS A 74 11.98 3.88 6.21
N GLY A 75 12.96 3.62 7.06
CA GLY A 75 13.13 4.35 8.30
C GLY A 75 13.39 5.84 8.08
N CYS A 76 13.09 6.64 9.09
CA CYS A 76 13.49 8.05 9.20
C CYS A 76 13.85 8.39 10.64
N SER A 77 14.49 9.53 10.82
CA SER A 77 14.91 9.97 12.17
C SER A 77 13.71 10.37 13.00
N THR A 78 13.63 9.82 14.20
CA THR A 78 12.70 10.15 15.27
C THR A 78 13.53 10.54 16.52
N LYS A 79 12.90 11.19 17.50
CA LYS A 79 13.57 11.64 18.74
C LYS A 79 13.21 10.75 19.94
N ILE A 80 11.97 10.25 19.95
CA ILE A 80 11.37 9.53 21.08
C ILE A 80 10.94 8.13 20.65
N VAL A 81 10.22 8.03 19.52
CA VAL A 81 9.68 6.77 19.03
C VAL A 81 10.80 5.95 18.40
N GLU A 82 10.97 4.71 18.85
CA GLU A 82 11.90 3.79 18.22
C GLU A 82 11.34 3.31 16.87
N VAL A 83 12.18 3.35 15.84
CA VAL A 83 11.86 2.84 14.50
C VAL A 83 12.66 1.57 14.26
N VAL A 84 11.97 0.45 14.03
CA VAL A 84 12.59 -0.82 13.66
C VAL A 84 12.24 -1.17 12.22
N GLU A 85 13.22 -1.66 11.49
CA GLU A 85 13.03 -2.12 10.12
C GLU A 85 12.87 -3.64 10.07
N ALA A 86 11.97 -4.14 9.21
CA ALA A 86 11.68 -5.56 9.04
C ALA A 86 11.38 -5.90 7.58
N ALA A 87 11.33 -7.19 7.26
CA ALA A 87 11.08 -7.65 5.89
C ALA A 87 9.62 -7.46 5.44
N HIS A 88 9.47 -7.04 4.19
CA HIS A 88 8.22 -6.94 3.46
C HIS A 88 8.45 -7.36 1.99
N PRO A 89 7.57 -8.08 1.30
CA PRO A 89 6.22 -8.52 1.73
C PRO A 89 6.20 -9.83 2.54
N VAL A 90 7.31 -10.54 2.68
CA VAL A 90 7.41 -11.78 3.44
C VAL A 90 7.95 -11.49 4.84
N PRO A 91 7.18 -11.75 5.92
CA PRO A 91 7.59 -11.46 7.28
C PRO A 91 8.91 -12.14 7.67
N ASP A 92 9.67 -11.51 8.57
CA ASP A 92 10.87 -12.08 9.20
C ASP A 92 10.80 -12.06 10.73
N ASP A 93 11.89 -12.49 11.37
CA ASP A 93 11.98 -12.54 12.83
C ASP A 93 12.02 -11.14 13.46
N ALA A 94 12.51 -10.12 12.72
CA ALA A 94 12.51 -8.74 13.18
C ALA A 94 11.08 -8.21 13.38
N GLY A 95 10.18 -8.45 12.40
CA GLY A 95 8.77 -8.08 12.52
C GLY A 95 8.05 -8.82 13.66
N GLN A 96 8.40 -10.09 13.88
CA GLN A 96 7.86 -10.87 15.00
C GLN A 96 8.35 -10.33 16.35
N GLU A 97 9.61 -9.99 16.47
CA GLU A 97 10.18 -9.45 17.71
C GLU A 97 9.58 -8.07 18.05
N VAL A 98 9.43 -7.19 17.06
CA VAL A 98 8.75 -5.90 17.26
C VAL A 98 7.32 -6.11 17.76
N ALA A 99 6.58 -7.05 17.22
CA ALA A 99 5.21 -7.32 17.68
C ALA A 99 5.18 -7.79 19.14
N ARG A 100 6.14 -8.62 19.59
CA ARG A 100 6.26 -8.99 21.02
C ARG A 100 6.56 -7.77 21.89
N ARG A 101 7.49 -6.91 21.45
CA ARG A 101 7.85 -5.70 22.17
C ARG A 101 6.68 -4.71 22.26
N ILE A 102 5.89 -4.59 21.20
CA ILE A 102 4.65 -3.80 21.21
C ILE A 102 3.69 -4.35 22.28
N LEU A 103 3.45 -5.66 22.33
CA LEU A 103 2.58 -6.24 23.37
C LEU A 103 3.14 -6.04 24.78
N ALA A 104 4.45 -6.12 24.97
CA ALA A 104 5.08 -5.83 26.27
C ALA A 104 4.92 -4.35 26.65
N LEU A 105 5.01 -3.42 25.70
CA LEU A 105 4.86 -1.98 25.94
C LEU A 105 3.43 -1.60 26.38
N VAL A 106 2.42 -2.37 25.97
CA VAL A 106 1.01 -2.10 26.30
C VAL A 106 0.46 -2.97 27.44
N ALA A 107 1.28 -3.83 28.04
CA ALA A 107 0.80 -4.82 29.01
C ALA A 107 0.25 -4.24 30.33
N ASP A 108 0.67 -3.03 30.71
CA ASP A 108 0.34 -2.38 31.99
C ASP A 108 -0.39 -1.04 31.84
N LEU A 109 -1.05 -0.83 30.69
CA LEU A 109 -1.78 0.41 30.40
C LEU A 109 -2.93 0.62 31.36
N LYS A 110 -3.19 1.89 31.68
CA LYS A 110 -4.26 2.37 32.56
C LYS A 110 -5.32 3.14 31.78
N PRO A 111 -6.51 3.38 32.37
CA PRO A 111 -7.58 4.13 31.70
C PRO A 111 -7.22 5.56 31.27
N GLU A 112 -6.27 6.18 31.97
CA GLU A 112 -5.73 7.52 31.68
C GLU A 112 -4.68 7.53 30.58
N ASP A 113 -4.11 6.38 30.22
CA ASP A 113 -3.17 6.23 29.11
C ASP A 113 -3.94 6.23 27.77
N ARG A 114 -3.24 6.57 26.71
CA ARG A 114 -3.75 6.47 25.34
C ARG A 114 -2.72 5.86 24.40
N VAL A 115 -3.22 5.18 23.39
CA VAL A 115 -2.41 4.61 22.32
C VAL A 115 -2.76 5.31 21.01
N ILE A 116 -1.74 5.76 20.29
CA ILE A 116 -1.83 6.28 18.92
C ILE A 116 -1.28 5.19 18.01
N PHE A 117 -2.14 4.56 17.23
CA PHE A 117 -1.74 3.50 16.31
C PHE A 117 -1.68 4.03 14.88
N LEU A 118 -0.47 4.02 14.30
CA LEU A 118 -0.17 4.58 12.99
C LEU A 118 0.01 3.44 11.99
N VAL A 119 -0.87 3.35 11.01
CA VAL A 119 -0.88 2.21 10.09
C VAL A 119 -0.91 2.64 8.63
N SER A 120 -0.17 1.92 7.78
CA SER A 120 -0.15 2.13 6.33
C SER A 120 0.10 0.83 5.59
N GLY A 121 0.18 0.88 4.27
CA GLY A 121 0.46 -0.27 3.42
C GLY A 121 1.64 -1.12 3.88
N GLY A 122 1.51 -2.42 3.72
CA GLY A 122 2.50 -3.40 4.18
C GLY A 122 2.41 -3.79 5.65
N GLY A 123 1.61 -3.09 6.48
CA GLY A 123 1.48 -3.35 7.91
C GLY A 123 1.09 -4.80 8.26
N SER A 124 0.39 -5.49 7.37
CA SER A 124 -0.01 -6.89 7.57
C SER A 124 1.16 -7.87 7.65
N ALA A 125 2.23 -7.62 6.90
CA ALA A 125 3.44 -8.44 6.92
C ALA A 125 4.41 -7.98 8.04
N LEU A 126 4.54 -6.68 8.23
CA LEU A 126 5.47 -6.07 9.19
C LEU A 126 5.07 -6.33 10.65
N LEU A 127 3.78 -6.19 10.97
CA LEU A 127 3.26 -6.48 12.31
C LEU A 127 2.75 -7.92 12.37
N VAL A 128 3.68 -8.86 12.60
CA VAL A 128 3.39 -10.28 12.63
C VAL A 128 3.72 -10.90 13.98
N LEU A 129 2.72 -11.52 14.60
CA LEU A 129 2.91 -12.39 15.77
C LEU A 129 1.95 -13.57 15.62
N PRO A 130 2.47 -14.78 15.36
CA PRO A 130 1.64 -15.98 15.30
C PRO A 130 0.91 -16.24 16.61
N ALA A 131 -0.22 -16.91 16.54
CA ALA A 131 -0.93 -17.40 17.71
C ALA A 131 -0.08 -18.41 18.51
N ASP A 132 -0.40 -18.59 19.79
CA ASP A 132 0.36 -19.47 20.69
C ASP A 132 0.45 -20.89 20.15
N GLY A 133 1.64 -21.47 20.23
CA GLY A 133 1.91 -22.80 19.72
C GLY A 133 2.09 -22.90 18.20
N ILE A 134 1.99 -21.79 17.47
CA ILE A 134 2.21 -21.71 16.02
C ILE A 134 3.48 -20.91 15.75
N ASP A 135 4.41 -21.48 15.01
CA ASP A 135 5.63 -20.77 14.64
C ASP A 135 5.45 -19.87 13.38
N LEU A 136 6.39 -18.96 13.19
CA LEU A 136 6.35 -18.03 12.04
C LEU A 136 6.48 -18.77 10.70
N LYS A 137 7.22 -19.88 10.68
CA LYS A 137 7.42 -20.69 9.47
C LYS A 137 6.11 -21.34 9.01
N GLU A 138 5.34 -21.89 9.95
CA GLU A 138 4.01 -22.47 9.68
C GLU A 138 3.05 -21.39 9.21
N LYS A 139 3.00 -20.24 9.88
CA LYS A 139 2.17 -19.09 9.45
C LYS A 139 2.52 -18.63 8.03
N LYS A 140 3.81 -18.51 7.70
CA LYS A 140 4.27 -18.14 6.34
C LYS A 140 3.83 -19.19 5.32
N ARG A 141 3.92 -20.48 5.66
CA ARG A 141 3.51 -21.59 4.80
C ARG A 141 2.01 -21.53 4.50
N ILE A 142 1.17 -21.32 5.52
CA ILE A 142 -0.29 -21.17 5.36
C ILE A 142 -0.62 -19.96 4.49
N ASN A 143 -0.03 -18.79 4.78
CA ASN A 143 -0.23 -17.59 3.98
C ASN A 143 0.14 -17.80 2.51
N LYS A 144 1.26 -18.48 2.24
CA LYS A 144 1.69 -18.79 0.88
C LYS A 144 0.67 -19.68 0.16
N GLN A 145 0.17 -20.74 0.82
CA GLN A 145 -0.86 -21.61 0.22
C GLN A 145 -2.14 -20.84 -0.08
N LEU A 146 -2.62 -19.98 0.83
CA LEU A 146 -3.80 -19.15 0.63
C LEU A 146 -3.64 -18.19 -0.56
N LEU A 147 -2.49 -17.54 -0.71
CA LEU A 147 -2.21 -16.66 -1.86
C LEU A 147 -2.24 -17.40 -3.21
N TYR A 148 -1.80 -18.65 -3.25
CA TYR A 148 -1.81 -19.45 -4.48
C TYR A 148 -3.10 -20.24 -4.72
N SER A 149 -4.05 -20.22 -3.77
CA SER A 149 -5.28 -21.01 -3.85
C SER A 149 -6.39 -20.37 -4.68
N GLY A 150 -6.27 -19.07 -4.97
CA GLY A 150 -7.36 -18.29 -5.57
C GLY A 150 -8.41 -17.81 -4.55
N ALA A 151 -8.14 -17.93 -3.24
CA ALA A 151 -8.98 -17.37 -2.20
C ALA A 151 -9.03 -15.84 -2.31
N SER A 152 -10.19 -15.25 -2.02
CA SER A 152 -10.33 -13.79 -1.97
C SER A 152 -9.53 -13.19 -0.82
N ILE A 153 -9.24 -11.90 -0.88
CA ILE A 153 -8.50 -11.21 0.20
C ILE A 153 -9.25 -11.28 1.54
N ASP A 154 -10.58 -11.28 1.52
CA ASP A 154 -11.41 -11.41 2.72
C ASP A 154 -11.27 -12.81 3.33
N GLU A 155 -11.30 -13.87 2.51
CA GLU A 155 -11.08 -15.24 2.96
C GLU A 155 -9.66 -15.44 3.51
N ILE A 156 -8.65 -14.89 2.85
CA ILE A 156 -7.26 -14.90 3.31
C ILE A 156 -7.15 -14.19 4.67
N ASN A 157 -7.75 -13.00 4.80
CA ASN A 157 -7.71 -12.22 6.04
C ASN A 157 -8.51 -12.90 7.16
N CYS A 158 -9.62 -13.57 6.87
CA CYS A 158 -10.35 -14.38 7.85
C CYS A 158 -9.40 -15.37 8.55
N VAL A 159 -8.64 -16.15 7.79
CA VAL A 159 -7.66 -17.10 8.38
C VAL A 159 -6.51 -16.38 9.07
N ARG A 160 -5.94 -15.34 8.45
CA ARG A 160 -4.81 -14.57 8.99
C ARG A 160 -5.10 -13.97 10.35
N LYS A 161 -6.31 -13.44 10.56
CA LYS A 161 -6.76 -12.85 11.82
C LYS A 161 -6.84 -13.91 12.92
N LYS A 162 -7.39 -15.10 12.62
CA LYS A 162 -7.52 -16.17 13.63
C LYS A 162 -6.17 -16.74 14.09
N LEU A 163 -5.16 -16.75 13.21
CA LEU A 163 -3.82 -17.25 13.50
C LEU A 163 -2.85 -16.16 14.00
N SER A 164 -3.33 -15.13 14.70
CA SER A 164 -2.52 -13.98 15.10
C SER A 164 -2.83 -13.51 16.51
N GLN A 165 -1.82 -13.03 17.23
CA GLN A 165 -1.98 -12.38 18.53
C GLN A 165 -2.24 -10.85 18.43
N VAL A 166 -2.10 -10.24 17.24
CA VAL A 166 -2.18 -8.78 17.08
C VAL A 166 -3.21 -8.33 16.07
N LYS A 167 -3.71 -9.21 15.18
CA LYS A 167 -4.69 -8.87 14.13
C LYS A 167 -6.13 -9.07 14.61
N GLY A 168 -7.10 -8.55 13.83
CA GLY A 168 -8.53 -8.72 14.14
C GLY A 168 -8.88 -8.20 15.51
N GLY A 169 -8.56 -6.95 15.81
CA GLY A 169 -8.88 -6.28 17.07
C GLY A 169 -8.06 -6.68 18.29
N ARG A 170 -7.19 -7.71 18.16
CA ARG A 170 -6.42 -8.20 19.32
C ARG A 170 -5.46 -7.18 19.91
N LEU A 171 -4.83 -6.35 19.06
CA LEU A 171 -3.98 -5.27 19.57
C LEU A 171 -4.80 -4.29 20.43
N ALA A 172 -6.00 -3.92 20.01
CA ALA A 172 -6.86 -3.05 20.82
C ALA A 172 -7.26 -3.72 22.14
N LEU A 173 -7.52 -5.04 22.16
CA LEU A 173 -7.79 -5.79 23.39
C LEU A 173 -6.58 -5.77 24.33
N HIS A 174 -5.36 -5.91 23.82
CA HIS A 174 -4.14 -5.78 24.63
C HIS A 174 -3.92 -4.37 25.16
N CYS A 175 -4.38 -3.34 24.46
CA CYS A 175 -4.28 -1.95 24.89
C CYS A 175 -5.32 -1.58 25.96
N ALA A 176 -6.40 -2.36 26.10
CA ALA A 176 -7.44 -2.05 27.09
C ALA A 176 -6.85 -2.09 28.53
N PRO A 177 -7.22 -1.15 29.42
CA PRO A 177 -8.32 -0.19 29.32
C PRO A 177 -7.97 1.18 28.69
N ALA A 178 -6.76 1.38 28.14
CA ALA A 178 -6.37 2.62 27.49
C ALA A 178 -7.17 2.84 26.18
N THR A 179 -7.40 4.11 25.83
CA THR A 179 -8.05 4.46 24.56
C THR A 179 -7.09 4.33 23.40
N VAL A 180 -7.52 3.73 22.29
CA VAL A 180 -6.76 3.58 21.05
C VAL A 180 -7.31 4.51 19.98
N HIS A 181 -6.46 5.38 19.43
CA HIS A 181 -6.76 6.22 18.28
C HIS A 181 -5.91 5.74 17.10
N THR A 182 -6.54 5.21 16.07
CA THR A 182 -5.87 4.70 14.87
C THR A 182 -5.95 5.72 13.74
N PHE A 183 -4.82 6.02 13.13
CA PHE A 183 -4.70 6.83 11.92
C PHE A 183 -4.12 5.96 10.81
N ALA A 184 -4.81 5.89 9.68
CA ALA A 184 -4.48 4.98 8.59
C ALA A 184 -4.25 5.72 7.28
N ILE A 185 -3.20 5.32 6.54
CA ILE A 185 -3.06 5.56 5.12
C ILE A 185 -3.48 4.26 4.44
N SER A 186 -4.56 4.31 3.65
CA SER A 186 -5.13 3.13 3.02
C SER A 186 -4.48 2.86 1.66
N ASP A 187 -4.14 1.59 1.42
CA ASP A 187 -3.79 1.02 0.11
C ASP A 187 -4.78 -0.07 -0.30
N VAL A 188 -5.93 -0.15 0.40
CA VAL A 188 -6.92 -1.20 0.22
C VAL A 188 -8.11 -0.69 -0.59
N PRO A 189 -8.52 -1.38 -1.67
CA PRO A 189 -9.75 -1.04 -2.38
C PRO A 189 -10.97 -0.99 -1.45
N GLY A 190 -11.70 0.12 -1.50
CA GLY A 190 -12.87 0.34 -0.64
C GLY A 190 -12.54 0.73 0.81
N ASP A 191 -11.28 0.96 1.15
CA ASP A 191 -10.81 1.57 2.40
C ASP A 191 -11.34 0.88 3.67
N SER A 192 -11.55 -0.44 3.65
CA SER A 192 -12.09 -1.17 4.80
C SER A 192 -11.10 -1.23 5.98
N PRO A 193 -11.43 -0.64 7.14
CA PRO A 193 -10.55 -0.67 8.31
C PRO A 193 -10.16 -2.07 8.78
N SER A 194 -11.05 -3.06 8.59
CA SER A 194 -10.81 -4.45 8.98
C SER A 194 -9.83 -5.17 8.06
N VAL A 195 -9.56 -4.63 6.85
CA VAL A 195 -8.62 -5.16 5.86
C VAL A 195 -7.25 -4.50 6.00
N ILE A 196 -7.19 -3.19 6.27
CA ILE A 196 -5.94 -2.43 6.47
C ILE A 196 -5.12 -3.10 7.58
N ALA A 197 -3.91 -3.56 7.25
CA ALA A 197 -3.02 -4.36 8.11
C ALA A 197 -3.68 -5.59 8.77
N SER A 198 -4.82 -6.08 8.22
CA SER A 198 -5.70 -7.12 8.81
C SER A 198 -6.34 -6.68 10.14
N GLY A 199 -6.66 -5.40 10.29
CA GLY A 199 -7.44 -4.82 11.37
C GLY A 199 -6.90 -5.02 12.78
N PRO A 200 -5.67 -4.58 13.14
CA PRO A 200 -5.14 -4.80 14.50
C PRO A 200 -5.97 -4.17 15.61
N THR A 201 -6.62 -3.05 15.31
CA THR A 201 -7.41 -2.25 16.27
C THR A 201 -8.90 -2.24 15.95
N VAL A 202 -9.34 -3.04 15.00
CA VAL A 202 -10.73 -3.12 14.54
C VAL A 202 -11.30 -4.49 14.90
N GLU A 203 -12.51 -4.51 15.44
CA GLU A 203 -13.22 -5.76 15.78
C GLU A 203 -13.30 -6.69 14.56
N ASP A 204 -13.12 -7.98 14.81
CA ASP A 204 -13.21 -9.03 13.80
C ASP A 204 -14.58 -9.70 13.87
N ASP A 205 -15.39 -9.48 12.86
CA ASP A 205 -16.73 -10.05 12.70
C ASP A 205 -16.73 -11.48 12.10
N THR A 206 -15.56 -11.96 11.65
CA THR A 206 -15.44 -13.31 11.10
C THR A 206 -15.42 -14.35 12.22
N SER A 207 -15.94 -15.55 11.94
CA SER A 207 -15.95 -16.65 12.90
C SER A 207 -14.77 -17.62 12.71
N ILE A 208 -14.54 -18.47 13.70
CA ILE A 208 -13.55 -19.54 13.62
C ILE A 208 -14.00 -20.58 12.58
N GLU A 209 -15.30 -20.88 12.56
CA GLU A 209 -15.91 -21.82 11.61
C GLU A 209 -15.67 -21.33 10.17
N ALA A 210 -15.83 -20.02 9.89
CA ALA A 210 -15.54 -19.45 8.59
C ALA A 210 -14.05 -19.66 8.19
N ALA A 211 -13.12 -19.50 9.12
CA ALA A 211 -11.71 -19.75 8.85
C ALA A 211 -11.43 -21.23 8.56
N LEU A 212 -12.06 -22.14 9.29
CA LEU A 212 -11.94 -23.59 9.05
C LEU A 212 -12.56 -23.98 7.69
N GLU A 213 -13.70 -23.38 7.32
CA GLU A 213 -14.32 -23.59 6.00
C GLU A 213 -13.42 -23.12 4.85
N VAL A 214 -12.75 -21.96 5.00
CA VAL A 214 -11.80 -21.47 4.02
C VAL A 214 -10.63 -22.45 3.86
N LEU A 215 -10.04 -22.89 4.98
CA LEU A 215 -8.94 -23.86 4.96
C LEU A 215 -9.35 -25.17 4.26
N ALA A 216 -10.55 -25.68 4.54
CA ALA A 216 -11.07 -26.89 3.93
C ALA A 216 -11.39 -26.70 2.42
N ARG A 217 -12.08 -25.59 2.05
CA ARG A 217 -12.46 -25.27 0.68
C ARG A 217 -11.28 -25.23 -0.28
N TYR A 218 -10.20 -24.63 0.16
CA TYR A 218 -8.98 -24.47 -0.65
C TYR A 218 -7.93 -25.56 -0.40
N ASN A 219 -8.25 -26.62 0.36
CA ASN A 219 -7.36 -27.72 0.69
C ASN A 219 -6.02 -27.22 1.30
N ILE A 220 -6.08 -26.22 2.17
CA ILE A 220 -4.90 -25.68 2.85
C ILE A 220 -4.48 -26.63 3.96
N HIS A 221 -3.33 -27.27 3.78
CA HIS A 221 -2.80 -28.14 4.80
C HIS A 221 -2.26 -27.37 6.01
N VAL A 222 -2.76 -27.68 7.19
CA VAL A 222 -2.32 -27.09 8.45
C VAL A 222 -1.82 -28.18 9.41
N SER A 223 -0.95 -27.84 10.34
CA SER A 223 -0.49 -28.77 11.37
C SER A 223 -1.59 -29.05 12.40
N SER A 224 -1.43 -30.16 13.14
CA SER A 224 -2.33 -30.48 14.25
C SER A 224 -2.35 -29.41 15.33
N ALA A 225 -1.25 -28.68 15.53
CA ALA A 225 -1.19 -27.53 16.43
C ALA A 225 -2.12 -26.39 16.00
N VAL A 226 -2.16 -26.08 14.70
CA VAL A 226 -3.07 -25.04 14.14
C VAL A 226 -4.53 -25.48 14.28
N THR A 227 -4.83 -26.75 13.96
CA THR A 227 -6.21 -27.28 14.12
C THR A 227 -6.65 -27.21 15.57
N ALA A 228 -5.85 -27.73 16.49
CA ALA A 228 -6.16 -27.72 17.91
C ALA A 228 -6.31 -26.30 18.48
N TYR A 229 -5.47 -25.35 18.02
CA TYR A 229 -5.58 -23.95 18.40
C TYR A 229 -6.92 -23.36 17.95
N LEU A 230 -7.29 -23.54 16.67
CA LEU A 230 -8.56 -23.02 16.14
C LEU A 230 -9.78 -23.63 16.83
N GLU A 231 -9.77 -24.95 17.10
CA GLU A 231 -10.88 -25.63 17.77
C GLU A 231 -11.04 -25.24 19.25
N GLN A 232 -9.95 -24.80 19.90
CA GLN A 232 -9.95 -24.38 21.31
C GLN A 232 -10.08 -22.86 21.49
N GLN A 233 -10.06 -22.09 20.41
CA GLN A 233 -10.10 -20.64 20.50
C GLN A 233 -11.51 -20.16 20.88
N ASP A 234 -11.60 -19.42 21.98
CA ASP A 234 -12.83 -18.72 22.36
C ASP A 234 -13.10 -17.51 21.44
N LYS A 235 -14.38 -17.17 21.30
CA LYS A 235 -14.79 -15.92 20.65
C LYS A 235 -14.24 -14.75 21.42
N LEU A 236 -13.57 -13.82 20.73
CA LEU A 236 -13.07 -12.60 21.35
C LEU A 236 -14.22 -11.72 21.86
N ASP A 237 -14.03 -11.16 23.04
CA ASP A 237 -14.98 -10.28 23.67
C ASP A 237 -14.51 -8.82 23.57
N TYR A 238 -15.10 -8.07 22.64
CA TYR A 238 -14.80 -6.66 22.42
C TYR A 238 -15.61 -5.70 23.31
N ARG A 239 -16.54 -6.18 24.15
CA ARG A 239 -17.40 -5.35 25.02
C ARG A 239 -16.61 -4.53 26.03
N HIS A 240 -15.36 -4.95 26.31
CA HIS A 240 -14.45 -4.25 27.23
C HIS A 240 -13.61 -3.17 26.57
N LEU A 241 -13.66 -3.04 25.24
CA LEU A 241 -12.94 -1.97 24.56
C LEU A 241 -13.50 -0.60 24.92
N PRO A 242 -12.63 0.41 25.14
CA PRO A 242 -13.07 1.78 25.39
C PRO A 242 -13.95 2.31 24.25
N LYS A 243 -15.10 2.87 24.58
CA LYS A 243 -16.03 3.46 23.60
C LYS A 243 -15.46 4.67 22.86
N ARG A 244 -14.34 5.22 23.34
CA ARG A 244 -13.61 6.33 22.72
C ARG A 244 -12.56 5.88 21.68
N ASN A 245 -12.38 4.57 21.49
CA ASN A 245 -11.54 4.08 20.41
C ASN A 245 -12.02 4.65 19.08
N SER A 246 -11.08 5.13 18.27
CA SER A 246 -11.39 5.71 16.97
C SER A 246 -10.48 5.15 15.87
N PHE A 247 -10.99 5.15 14.66
CA PHE A 247 -10.25 4.80 13.46
C PHE A 247 -10.51 5.89 12.41
N GLU A 248 -9.46 6.55 11.95
CA GLU A 248 -9.52 7.61 10.96
C GLU A 248 -8.59 7.29 9.79
N ILE A 249 -9.12 7.33 8.57
CA ILE A 249 -8.33 7.20 7.35
C ILE A 249 -7.92 8.60 6.92
N ILE A 250 -6.63 8.89 6.96
CA ILE A 250 -6.08 10.21 6.68
C ILE A 250 -5.67 10.38 5.21
N SER A 251 -5.48 9.29 4.48
CA SER A 251 -5.17 9.30 3.05
C SER A 251 -5.64 8.03 2.37
N THR A 252 -6.14 8.17 1.14
CA THR A 252 -6.64 7.09 0.30
C THR A 252 -6.09 7.23 -1.13
N PRO A 253 -6.13 6.16 -1.96
CA PRO A 253 -5.82 6.27 -3.39
C PRO A 253 -6.66 7.34 -4.08
N GLN A 254 -7.98 7.40 -3.81
CA GLN A 254 -8.87 8.36 -4.44
C GLN A 254 -8.48 9.82 -4.15
N MET A 255 -8.07 10.16 -2.91
CA MET A 255 -7.60 11.51 -2.58
C MET A 255 -6.39 11.92 -3.43
N SER A 256 -5.49 10.99 -3.72
CA SER A 256 -4.32 11.22 -4.58
C SER A 256 -4.70 11.43 -6.05
N LEU A 257 -5.67 10.64 -6.55
CA LEU A 257 -6.19 10.81 -7.92
C LEU A 257 -6.92 12.16 -8.07
N ASP A 258 -7.72 12.55 -7.08
CA ASP A 258 -8.44 13.82 -7.06
C ASP A 258 -7.48 15.03 -7.06
N ALA A 259 -6.44 14.98 -6.22
CA ALA A 259 -5.43 16.04 -6.17
C ALA A 259 -4.66 16.18 -7.50
N ALA A 260 -4.34 15.06 -8.15
CA ALA A 260 -3.73 15.06 -9.47
C ALA A 260 -4.69 15.64 -10.52
N ALA A 261 -5.99 15.31 -10.44
CA ALA A 261 -7.02 15.84 -11.34
C ALA A 261 -7.22 17.35 -11.16
N GLU A 262 -7.27 17.85 -9.92
CA GLU A 262 -7.33 19.28 -9.61
C GLU A 262 -6.11 20.04 -10.18
N PHE A 263 -4.91 19.46 -10.01
CA PHE A 263 -3.71 20.02 -10.61
C PHE A 263 -3.82 20.06 -12.14
N ALA A 264 -4.30 19.00 -12.80
CA ALA A 264 -4.50 18.96 -14.24
C ALA A 264 -5.46 20.08 -14.71
N LEU A 265 -6.58 20.26 -14.01
CA LEU A 265 -7.54 21.34 -14.28
C LEU A 265 -6.89 22.73 -14.16
N SER A 266 -6.05 22.94 -13.15
CA SER A 266 -5.32 24.21 -12.96
C SER A 266 -4.38 24.54 -14.14
N GLN A 267 -3.93 23.52 -14.86
CA GLN A 267 -3.08 23.63 -16.05
C GLN A 267 -3.88 23.68 -17.37
N GLY A 268 -5.21 23.72 -17.31
CA GLY A 268 -6.08 23.71 -18.49
C GLY A 268 -6.16 22.34 -19.19
N ILE A 269 -5.84 21.26 -18.49
CA ILE A 269 -5.95 19.89 -18.98
C ILE A 269 -7.13 19.21 -18.29
N THR A 270 -8.08 18.72 -19.07
CA THR A 270 -9.28 18.06 -18.51
C THR A 270 -8.97 16.64 -18.06
N PRO A 271 -9.17 16.28 -16.78
CA PRO A 271 -8.91 14.92 -16.27
C PRO A 271 -10.10 13.98 -16.52
N LEU A 272 -9.79 12.69 -16.67
CA LEU A 272 -10.72 11.57 -16.63
C LEU A 272 -10.17 10.54 -15.63
N ILE A 273 -10.78 10.44 -14.46
CA ILE A 273 -10.40 9.46 -13.43
C ILE A 273 -11.13 8.14 -13.74
N LEU A 274 -10.38 7.05 -13.81
CA LEU A 274 -10.91 5.68 -13.97
C LEU A 274 -11.01 4.93 -12.64
N GLY A 275 -10.45 5.49 -11.55
CA GLY A 275 -10.40 4.86 -10.23
C GLY A 275 -9.32 3.81 -10.10
N ASP A 276 -9.49 2.92 -9.12
CA ASP A 276 -8.56 1.83 -8.85
C ASP A 276 -8.82 0.66 -9.81
N LEU A 277 -7.76 0.23 -10.48
CA LEU A 277 -7.80 -0.86 -11.45
C LEU A 277 -6.85 -1.98 -11.04
N GLU A 278 -7.37 -3.19 -11.06
CA GLU A 278 -6.66 -4.43 -10.76
C GLU A 278 -6.57 -5.30 -12.03
N GLY A 279 -5.78 -6.36 -11.95
CA GLY A 279 -5.59 -7.35 -13.01
C GLY A 279 -4.18 -7.36 -13.59
N GLU A 280 -3.97 -8.11 -14.68
CA GLU A 280 -2.66 -8.24 -15.33
C GLU A 280 -2.23 -6.90 -15.94
N SER A 281 -1.06 -6.38 -15.55
CA SER A 281 -0.52 -5.09 -15.98
C SER A 281 -0.57 -4.87 -17.48
N SER A 282 -0.17 -5.89 -18.25
CA SER A 282 -0.14 -5.82 -19.71
C SER A 282 -1.55 -5.76 -20.33
N ASP A 283 -2.56 -6.31 -19.69
CA ASP A 283 -3.95 -6.25 -20.20
C ASP A 283 -4.61 -4.94 -19.79
N VAL A 284 -4.40 -4.46 -18.57
CA VAL A 284 -4.83 -3.13 -18.14
C VAL A 284 -4.23 -2.04 -19.03
N ALA A 285 -2.95 -2.19 -19.46
CA ALA A 285 -2.31 -1.28 -20.41
C ALA A 285 -3.02 -1.25 -21.78
N LYS A 286 -3.44 -2.40 -22.29
CA LYS A 286 -4.19 -2.48 -23.58
C LYS A 286 -5.54 -1.78 -23.48
N VAL A 287 -6.25 -1.92 -22.35
CA VAL A 287 -7.52 -1.20 -22.10
C VAL A 287 -7.29 0.31 -22.13
N HIS A 288 -6.28 0.80 -21.41
CA HIS A 288 -5.89 2.22 -21.43
C HIS A 288 -5.52 2.70 -22.83
N GLY A 289 -4.75 1.92 -23.58
CA GLY A 289 -4.41 2.20 -24.97
C GLY A 289 -5.63 2.28 -25.88
N GLY A 290 -6.64 1.43 -25.66
CA GLY A 290 -7.92 1.49 -26.33
C GLY A 290 -8.68 2.78 -26.08
N ILE A 291 -8.76 3.20 -24.80
CA ILE A 291 -9.39 4.47 -24.40
C ILE A 291 -8.62 5.66 -25.01
N ALA A 292 -7.28 5.65 -24.95
CA ALA A 292 -6.45 6.72 -25.53
C ALA A 292 -6.69 6.86 -27.05
N ARG A 293 -6.80 5.75 -27.79
CA ARG A 293 -7.14 5.78 -29.23
C ARG A 293 -8.54 6.33 -29.48
N GLN A 294 -9.53 5.98 -28.66
CA GLN A 294 -10.90 6.50 -28.77
C GLN A 294 -10.92 8.02 -28.56
N VAL A 295 -10.19 8.51 -27.56
CA VAL A 295 -10.02 9.94 -27.29
C VAL A 295 -9.37 10.65 -28.50
N LEU A 296 -8.27 10.12 -29.01
CA LEU A 296 -7.54 10.72 -30.15
C LEU A 296 -8.38 10.80 -31.43
N HIS A 297 -9.15 9.76 -31.74
CA HIS A 297 -9.85 9.64 -33.02
C HIS A 297 -11.22 10.28 -32.99
N TYR A 298 -11.92 10.24 -31.85
CA TYR A 298 -13.32 10.59 -31.75
C TYR A 298 -13.62 11.65 -30.68
N ALA A 299 -12.61 12.08 -29.92
CA ALA A 299 -12.77 12.97 -28.79
C ALA A 299 -13.82 12.48 -27.77
N GLN A 300 -13.83 11.18 -27.50
CA GLN A 300 -14.74 10.48 -26.58
C GLN A 300 -13.97 9.53 -25.66
N PRO A 301 -14.37 9.42 -24.39
CA PRO A 301 -15.45 10.11 -23.69
C PRO A 301 -15.10 11.57 -23.33
N ILE A 302 -13.88 12.01 -23.58
CA ILE A 302 -13.32 13.30 -23.22
C ILE A 302 -12.56 13.89 -24.42
N LYS A 303 -12.50 15.24 -24.52
CA LYS A 303 -11.80 15.93 -25.61
C LYS A 303 -10.35 16.27 -25.23
N PRO A 304 -9.37 16.11 -26.14
CA PRO A 304 -8.03 16.66 -25.94
C PRO A 304 -8.04 18.21 -25.88
N PRO A 305 -7.14 18.87 -25.14
CA PRO A 305 -6.13 18.24 -24.30
C PRO A 305 -6.72 17.68 -23.01
N CYS A 306 -6.39 16.44 -22.70
CA CYS A 306 -6.90 15.75 -21.52
C CYS A 306 -5.87 14.79 -20.94
N VAL A 307 -6.13 14.33 -19.71
CA VAL A 307 -5.34 13.29 -19.04
C VAL A 307 -6.25 12.23 -18.47
N ILE A 308 -5.95 10.97 -18.77
CA ILE A 308 -6.60 9.80 -18.15
C ILE A 308 -5.76 9.44 -16.92
N ILE A 309 -6.39 9.36 -15.76
CA ILE A 309 -5.74 9.07 -14.48
C ILE A 309 -6.34 7.79 -13.89
N SER A 310 -5.51 6.89 -13.39
CA SER A 310 -5.95 5.69 -12.67
C SER A 310 -4.98 5.29 -11.58
N GLY A 311 -5.51 4.63 -10.57
CA GLY A 311 -4.79 4.01 -9.46
C GLY A 311 -4.93 2.49 -9.48
N GLY A 312 -4.86 1.91 -8.28
CA GLY A 312 -5.03 0.48 -8.03
C GLY A 312 -3.72 -0.31 -8.10
N GLU A 313 -3.83 -1.61 -7.93
CA GLU A 313 -2.67 -2.50 -7.85
C GLU A 313 -2.77 -3.60 -8.90
N THR A 314 -1.95 -3.50 -9.97
CA THR A 314 -1.90 -4.54 -11.00
C THR A 314 -0.92 -5.66 -10.63
N THR A 315 -1.07 -6.79 -11.29
CA THR A 315 -0.20 -7.96 -11.12
C THR A 315 0.62 -8.22 -12.37
N VAL A 316 1.72 -8.96 -12.23
CA VAL A 316 2.55 -9.42 -13.34
C VAL A 316 2.71 -10.92 -13.26
N THR A 317 2.32 -11.62 -14.31
CA THR A 317 2.64 -13.03 -14.48
C THR A 317 4.09 -13.16 -14.94
N VAL A 318 4.99 -13.47 -14.03
CA VAL A 318 6.42 -13.60 -14.31
C VAL A 318 6.68 -14.85 -15.12
N LYS A 319 7.18 -14.68 -16.34
CA LYS A 319 7.56 -15.76 -17.29
C LYS A 319 9.04 -15.72 -17.61
N GLY A 320 9.65 -14.55 -17.55
CA GLY A 320 11.04 -14.29 -17.85
C GLY A 320 11.95 -14.22 -16.63
N ARG A 321 13.13 -13.64 -16.83
CA ARG A 321 14.14 -13.41 -15.78
C ARG A 321 14.59 -11.94 -15.76
N GLY A 322 13.86 -11.06 -16.42
CA GLY A 322 14.14 -9.65 -16.49
C GLY A 322 13.91 -8.93 -15.17
N ARG A 323 14.24 -7.65 -15.17
CA ARG A 323 14.10 -6.73 -14.03
C ARG A 323 12.92 -5.80 -14.25
N GLY A 324 12.18 -5.49 -13.19
CA GLY A 324 11.11 -4.51 -13.22
C GLY A 324 9.95 -4.89 -12.31
N GLY A 325 9.00 -4.00 -12.23
CA GLY A 325 7.76 -4.16 -11.50
C GLY A 325 6.55 -3.95 -12.41
N ARG A 326 5.38 -3.89 -11.80
CA ARG A 326 4.09 -3.79 -12.49
C ARG A 326 3.90 -2.49 -13.27
N ASN A 327 4.49 -1.39 -12.81
CA ASN A 327 4.39 -0.08 -13.47
C ASN A 327 5.26 0.00 -14.73
N ALA A 328 6.49 -0.50 -14.67
CA ALA A 328 7.36 -0.63 -15.83
C ALA A 328 6.75 -1.60 -16.86
N GLU A 329 6.18 -2.72 -16.43
CA GLU A 329 5.46 -3.69 -17.28
C GLU A 329 4.25 -3.02 -17.98
N PHE A 330 3.40 -2.29 -17.23
CA PHE A 330 2.28 -1.53 -17.78
C PHE A 330 2.72 -0.58 -18.88
N LEU A 331 3.73 0.26 -18.60
CA LEU A 331 4.21 1.24 -19.59
C LEU A 331 4.86 0.61 -20.82
N LEU A 332 5.59 -0.49 -20.65
CA LEU A 332 6.18 -1.21 -21.77
C LEU A 332 5.10 -1.81 -22.67
N ALA A 333 4.07 -2.41 -22.08
CA ALA A 333 2.89 -2.92 -22.80
C ALA A 333 2.16 -1.79 -23.53
N LEU A 334 1.95 -0.64 -22.87
CA LEU A 334 1.33 0.55 -23.46
C LEU A 334 2.18 1.12 -24.62
N THR A 335 3.51 1.14 -24.47
CA THR A 335 4.46 1.56 -25.51
C THR A 335 4.32 0.71 -26.76
N LEU A 336 4.19 -0.61 -26.61
CA LEU A 336 3.95 -1.56 -27.70
C LEU A 336 2.57 -1.40 -28.34
N ASP A 337 1.55 -1.13 -27.55
CA ASP A 337 0.18 -0.96 -28.06
C ASP A 337 0.01 0.34 -28.85
N LEU A 338 0.58 1.44 -28.38
CA LEU A 338 0.46 2.76 -29.00
C LEU A 338 1.50 3.02 -30.12
N LYS A 339 2.66 2.34 -30.11
CA LYS A 339 3.72 2.44 -31.15
C LYS A 339 4.10 3.87 -31.51
N GLY A 340 4.26 4.73 -30.52
CA GLY A 340 4.66 6.12 -30.72
C GLY A 340 3.56 7.01 -31.33
N LYS A 341 2.30 6.76 -31.00
CA LYS A 341 1.18 7.61 -31.35
C LYS A 341 1.48 9.06 -30.95
N LYS A 342 1.46 9.97 -31.94
CA LYS A 342 1.70 11.40 -31.70
C LYS A 342 0.68 11.96 -30.71
N GLY A 343 1.12 12.87 -29.86
CA GLY A 343 0.28 13.52 -28.86
C GLY A 343 -0.04 12.70 -27.62
N VAL A 344 0.47 11.46 -27.50
CA VAL A 344 0.28 10.61 -26.30
C VAL A 344 1.57 10.45 -25.54
N SER A 345 1.53 10.72 -24.24
CA SER A 345 2.61 10.47 -23.29
C SER A 345 2.02 9.92 -22.00
N ALA A 346 2.74 9.11 -21.25
CA ALA A 346 2.24 8.47 -20.05
C ALA A 346 3.31 8.32 -18.97
N ILE A 347 2.87 8.26 -17.71
CA ILE A 347 3.67 7.88 -16.54
C ILE A 347 2.94 6.76 -15.80
N ALA A 348 3.68 5.81 -15.24
CA ALA A 348 3.17 4.84 -14.29
C ALA A 348 4.22 4.62 -13.21
N CYS A 349 3.82 4.78 -11.96
CA CYS A 349 4.71 4.70 -10.80
C CYS A 349 3.94 4.16 -9.60
N ASP A 350 4.65 3.45 -8.71
CA ASP A 350 4.17 3.15 -7.36
C ASP A 350 4.36 4.40 -6.48
N THR A 351 3.35 4.73 -5.69
CA THR A 351 3.39 5.90 -4.80
C THR A 351 4.35 5.73 -3.64
N ASP A 352 4.75 4.49 -3.32
CA ASP A 352 5.76 4.21 -2.29
C ASP A 352 7.21 4.45 -2.75
N GLY A 353 7.40 4.63 -4.07
CA GLY A 353 8.69 4.93 -4.69
C GLY A 353 9.47 3.71 -5.17
N ILE A 354 8.88 2.50 -5.11
CA ILE A 354 9.54 1.24 -5.45
C ILE A 354 8.64 0.40 -6.35
N ASP A 355 9.01 0.22 -7.61
CA ASP A 355 8.30 -0.63 -8.57
C ASP A 355 8.87 -2.07 -8.55
N GLY A 356 8.23 -2.94 -7.80
CA GLY A 356 8.68 -4.33 -7.61
C GLY A 356 9.86 -4.44 -6.64
N SER A 357 11.04 -4.83 -7.12
CA SER A 357 12.26 -5.02 -6.32
C SER A 357 13.39 -4.06 -6.70
N GLU A 358 13.14 -3.18 -7.65
CA GLU A 358 14.15 -2.27 -8.21
C GLU A 358 14.14 -0.91 -7.50
N ASP A 359 15.05 -0.01 -7.85
CA ASP A 359 15.21 1.29 -7.19
C ASP A 359 14.37 2.43 -7.80
N ASN A 360 13.59 2.13 -8.83
CA ASN A 360 12.69 3.07 -9.49
C ASN A 360 11.27 3.00 -8.92
N ALA A 361 10.58 4.12 -8.88
CA ALA A 361 9.14 4.18 -8.62
C ALA A 361 8.31 3.66 -9.80
N GLY A 362 8.87 3.73 -11.00
CA GLY A 362 8.25 3.38 -12.26
C GLY A 362 8.97 4.00 -13.43
N ALA A 363 8.25 4.42 -14.47
CA ALA A 363 8.83 4.99 -15.67
C ALA A 363 7.93 6.04 -16.35
N ILE A 364 8.47 6.67 -17.40
CA ILE A 364 7.75 7.61 -18.27
C ILE A 364 7.87 7.20 -19.73
N MET A 365 6.77 7.27 -20.46
CA MET A 365 6.66 7.08 -21.89
C MET A 365 6.31 8.41 -22.57
N LEU A 366 7.15 8.88 -23.46
CA LEU A 366 6.87 10.03 -24.32
C LEU A 366 6.48 9.57 -25.73
N ALA A 367 5.89 10.45 -26.54
CA ALA A 367 5.46 10.12 -27.90
C ALA A 367 6.59 9.59 -28.79
N ASN A 368 7.86 9.90 -28.49
CA ASN A 368 9.04 9.43 -29.23
C ASN A 368 9.71 8.18 -28.61
N THR A 369 9.24 7.67 -27.48
CA THR A 369 9.87 6.55 -26.75
C THR A 369 10.00 5.30 -27.62
N TYR A 370 8.93 4.91 -28.33
CA TYR A 370 8.98 3.75 -29.23
C TYR A 370 10.01 3.93 -30.37
N GLY A 371 10.05 5.11 -31.00
CA GLY A 371 11.02 5.43 -32.06
C GLY A 371 12.46 5.45 -31.50
N LYS A 372 12.69 6.01 -30.33
CA LYS A 372 13.99 5.97 -29.65
C LYS A 372 14.46 4.53 -29.40
N ALA A 373 13.55 3.66 -28.96
CA ALA A 373 13.87 2.24 -28.74
C ALA A 373 14.33 1.55 -30.02
N LEU A 374 13.59 1.75 -31.13
CA LEU A 374 13.97 1.17 -32.41
C LEU A 374 15.33 1.70 -32.93
N ASN A 375 15.58 3.01 -32.76
CA ASN A 375 16.87 3.62 -33.14
C ASN A 375 18.04 3.07 -32.33
N LYS A 376 17.81 2.72 -31.07
CA LYS A 376 18.80 2.03 -30.22
C LYS A 376 18.81 0.50 -30.42
N GLN A 377 18.10 -0.02 -31.41
CA GLN A 377 17.99 -1.46 -31.73
C GLN A 377 17.43 -2.29 -30.56
N LEU A 378 16.69 -1.66 -29.66
CA LEU A 378 15.96 -2.37 -28.59
C LEU A 378 14.71 -3.02 -29.21
N ASN A 379 14.39 -4.24 -28.79
CA ASN A 379 13.16 -4.93 -29.16
C ASN A 379 12.15 -4.87 -27.99
N PRO A 380 11.19 -3.93 -27.98
CA PRO A 380 10.29 -3.76 -26.85
C PRO A 380 9.47 -5.03 -26.53
N ARG A 381 9.15 -5.84 -27.56
CA ARG A 381 8.42 -7.11 -27.38
C ARG A 381 9.25 -8.13 -26.61
N ALA A 382 10.54 -8.27 -26.95
CA ALA A 382 11.42 -9.21 -26.26
C ALA A 382 11.62 -8.82 -24.79
N TYR A 383 11.72 -7.52 -24.50
CA TYR A 383 11.77 -7.03 -23.12
C TYR A 383 10.48 -7.35 -22.35
N LEU A 384 9.30 -7.14 -22.95
CA LEU A 384 8.02 -7.47 -22.32
C LEU A 384 7.87 -8.98 -22.07
N GLU A 385 8.23 -9.82 -23.05
CA GLU A 385 8.16 -11.28 -22.91
C GLU A 385 9.13 -11.82 -21.83
N ASN A 386 10.21 -11.08 -21.55
CA ASN A 386 11.16 -11.39 -20.48
C ASN A 386 10.83 -10.73 -19.14
N ASN A 387 9.72 -9.99 -19.02
CA ASN A 387 9.38 -9.16 -17.85
C ASN A 387 10.53 -8.19 -17.45
N ASP A 388 11.14 -7.51 -18.45
CA ASP A 388 12.35 -6.67 -18.29
C ASP A 388 12.06 -5.19 -18.59
N GLY A 389 10.98 -4.69 -17.99
CA GLY A 389 10.57 -3.30 -18.14
C GLY A 389 11.59 -2.31 -17.59
N TYR A 390 12.25 -2.64 -16.48
CA TYR A 390 13.29 -1.79 -15.89
C TYR A 390 14.43 -1.54 -16.89
N SER A 391 15.07 -2.60 -17.38
CA SER A 391 16.22 -2.44 -18.31
C SER A 391 15.82 -1.75 -19.62
N PHE A 392 14.58 -1.92 -20.07
CA PHE A 392 14.08 -1.20 -21.24
C PHE A 392 14.04 0.31 -21.02
N PHE A 393 13.44 0.77 -19.92
CA PHE A 393 13.33 2.20 -19.63
C PHE A 393 14.65 2.80 -19.14
N GLU A 394 15.50 2.04 -18.46
CA GLU A 394 16.87 2.43 -18.11
C GLU A 394 17.67 2.78 -19.37
N ALA A 395 17.65 1.92 -20.38
CA ALA A 395 18.33 2.14 -21.65
C ALA A 395 17.85 3.39 -22.42
N LEU A 396 16.68 3.91 -22.06
CA LEU A 396 16.05 5.10 -22.67
C LEU A 396 16.13 6.36 -21.79
N ASP A 397 16.78 6.30 -20.62
CA ASP A 397 16.82 7.35 -19.61
C ASP A 397 15.40 7.80 -19.21
N ALA A 398 14.52 6.83 -19.02
CA ALA A 398 13.09 7.08 -18.80
C ALA A 398 12.55 6.49 -17.49
N LEU A 399 13.43 6.02 -16.60
CA LEU A 399 13.06 5.62 -15.26
C LEU A 399 12.68 6.85 -14.40
N ILE A 400 11.76 6.65 -13.48
CA ILE A 400 11.43 7.60 -12.42
C ILE A 400 11.99 7.04 -11.12
N VAL A 401 12.99 7.70 -10.56
CA VAL A 401 13.67 7.29 -9.33
C VAL A 401 13.43 8.36 -8.28
N THR A 402 12.76 8.00 -7.18
CA THR A 402 12.43 8.91 -6.08
C THR A 402 13.10 8.49 -4.77
N GLY A 403 13.52 7.22 -4.67
CA GLY A 403 13.72 6.55 -3.41
C GLY A 403 12.39 6.33 -2.66
N PRO A 404 12.42 5.69 -1.50
CA PRO A 404 11.23 5.45 -0.69
C PRO A 404 10.52 6.75 -0.32
N THR A 405 9.25 6.89 -0.69
CA THR A 405 8.43 8.10 -0.43
C THR A 405 7.85 8.13 0.98
N ARG A 406 7.93 7.04 1.73
CA ARG A 406 7.38 6.86 3.08
C ARG A 406 5.87 7.06 3.16
N THR A 407 5.18 6.74 2.08
CA THR A 407 3.73 6.60 2.00
C THR A 407 3.39 5.40 1.12
N ASN A 408 2.12 5.04 1.01
CA ASN A 408 1.67 4.04 0.03
C ASN A 408 0.15 4.14 -0.15
N VAL A 409 -0.27 4.49 -1.34
CA VAL A 409 -1.65 4.46 -1.81
C VAL A 409 -1.73 3.79 -3.19
N ASN A 410 -0.95 2.73 -3.38
CA ASN A 410 -0.82 1.92 -4.61
C ASN A 410 -0.22 2.68 -5.81
N ASP A 411 -0.48 2.17 -7.01
CA ASP A 411 0.03 2.74 -8.26
C ASP A 411 -0.67 4.05 -8.62
N PHE A 412 0.07 4.89 -9.32
CA PHE A 412 -0.43 6.07 -10.00
C PHE A 412 -0.10 5.99 -11.50
N ARG A 413 -1.10 6.07 -12.35
CA ARG A 413 -0.95 6.06 -13.81
C ARG A 413 -1.62 7.28 -14.39
N ALA A 414 -0.93 7.96 -15.32
CA ALA A 414 -1.50 9.09 -16.05
C ALA A 414 -1.11 9.02 -17.53
N ILE A 415 -2.10 9.21 -18.42
CA ILE A 415 -1.92 9.25 -19.86
C ILE A 415 -2.38 10.61 -20.37
N LEU A 416 -1.44 11.46 -20.74
CA LEU A 416 -1.68 12.76 -21.33
C LEU A 416 -1.93 12.62 -22.83
N ILE A 417 -3.02 13.23 -23.30
CA ILE A 417 -3.41 13.28 -24.72
C ILE A 417 -3.52 14.74 -25.14
N GLN A 418 -2.63 15.14 -26.05
CA GLN A 418 -2.59 16.48 -26.65
C GLN A 418 -2.82 16.33 -28.15
N ALA A 419 -3.74 17.11 -28.70
CA ALA A 419 -4.03 17.13 -30.13
C ALA A 419 -2.95 17.88 -30.91
#